data_eae0a5e99db22712ff7d804aea14defa
#
_entry.id   eae0a5e99db22712ff7d804aea14defa
#
_cell.length_a   1.000
_cell.length_b   1.000
_cell.length_c   1.000
_cell.angle_alpha   90.00
_cell.angle_beta   90.00
_cell.angle_gamma   90.00
#
_symmetry.space_group_name_H-M   'P 1'
#
loop_
_entity.id
_entity.type
_entity.pdbx_description
1 polymer ?
#
loop_
_entity_poly.entity_id
_entity_poly.type
_entity_poly.pdbx_seq_one_letter_code
_entity_poly.pdbx_strand_id
1 'polypeptide(L)'
;EKVHLVGYSMGGPIVGHYAESYPECTKSASLIAPAGFSKTPPSMRSWTTMPLIGDWFWRVFSHRLYGVGNMSETQHSDDPLSINEDEFLPLFQKQLVFTGFNESLLSTVRNFNLFDVREMYRSLNNKNVPISVIWGTLDGVVPYSGSEEFKKIFPNGRLITIEEGTHDIT
;
A
#
# COMPACT_ATOMS: atom_id res chain seq x y z
N GLU A 1 16.44 13.12 17.79
CA GLU A 1 16.67 11.68 17.61
C GLU A 1 16.14 11.24 16.25
N LYS A 2 16.89 10.36 15.54
CA LYS A 2 16.45 9.86 14.23
C LYS A 2 15.82 8.49 14.38
N VAL A 3 14.72 8.24 13.64
CA VAL A 3 13.98 6.99 13.65
C VAL A 3 14.14 6.21 12.35
N HIS A 4 14.02 4.89 12.43
CA HIS A 4 13.79 4.03 11.27
C HIS A 4 12.28 3.94 11.00
N LEU A 5 11.89 4.15 9.77
CA LEU A 5 10.49 4.09 9.35
C LEU A 5 10.25 2.82 8.55
N VAL A 6 9.09 2.20 8.77
CA VAL A 6 8.63 1.06 7.98
C VAL A 6 7.21 1.36 7.50
N GLY A 7 6.95 1.16 6.22
CA GLY A 7 5.64 1.39 5.62
C GLY A 7 5.26 0.26 4.68
N TYR A 8 4.12 -0.39 4.95
CA TYR A 8 3.55 -1.44 4.14
C TYR A 8 2.42 -0.90 3.25
N SER A 9 2.39 -1.30 1.98
CA SER A 9 1.33 -0.97 1.04
C SER A 9 1.09 0.55 0.97
N MET A 10 -0.09 1.03 1.36
CA MET A 10 -0.43 2.45 1.54
C MET A 10 0.51 3.17 2.53
N GLY A 11 1.06 2.45 3.51
CA GLY A 11 2.04 2.99 4.45
C GLY A 11 3.34 3.44 3.78
N GLY A 12 3.66 2.91 2.60
CA GLY A 12 4.83 3.34 1.80
C GLY A 12 4.81 4.84 1.48
N PRO A 13 3.77 5.36 0.79
CA PRO A 13 3.61 6.81 0.58
C PRO A 13 3.57 7.63 1.85
N ILE A 14 2.93 7.15 2.92
CA ILE A 14 2.88 7.86 4.22
C ILE A 14 4.28 8.04 4.79
N VAL A 15 5.06 6.96 4.86
CA VAL A 15 6.45 6.98 5.28
C VAL A 15 7.30 7.86 4.36
N GLY A 16 7.07 7.76 3.05
CA GLY A 16 7.75 8.58 2.05
C GLY A 16 7.54 10.08 2.29
N HIS A 17 6.30 10.51 2.49
CA HIS A 17 5.98 11.91 2.79
C HIS A 17 6.59 12.38 4.11
N TYR A 18 6.56 11.54 5.16
CA TYR A 18 7.21 11.89 6.41
C TYR A 18 8.72 12.06 6.24
N ALA A 19 9.38 11.09 5.59
CA ALA A 19 10.82 11.11 5.38
C ALA A 19 11.28 12.27 4.47
N GLU A 20 10.44 12.64 3.50
CA GLU A 20 10.69 13.78 2.62
C GLU A 20 10.55 15.11 3.37
N SER A 21 9.55 15.23 4.23
CA SER A 21 9.27 16.44 5.02
C SER A 21 10.24 16.62 6.21
N TYR A 22 10.71 15.50 6.80
CA TYR A 22 11.54 15.49 8.01
C TYR A 22 12.77 14.60 7.85
N PRO A 23 13.64 14.87 6.85
CA PRO A 23 14.83 14.04 6.59
C PRO A 23 15.82 14.05 7.76
N GLU A 24 15.86 15.14 8.52
CA GLU A 24 16.71 15.26 9.72
C GLU A 24 16.24 14.36 10.88
N CYS A 25 14.95 13.99 10.91
CA CYS A 25 14.40 13.06 11.89
C CYS A 25 14.38 11.61 11.39
N THR A 26 14.70 11.36 10.12
CA THR A 26 14.65 10.04 9.50
C THR A 26 16.05 9.45 9.37
N LYS A 27 16.25 8.25 9.91
CA LYS A 27 17.51 7.51 9.79
C LYS A 27 17.52 6.61 8.55
N SER A 28 16.40 5.94 8.26
CA SER A 28 16.15 5.19 7.02
C SER A 28 14.67 4.94 6.85
N ALA A 29 14.22 4.61 5.64
CA ALA A 29 12.87 4.14 5.36
C ALA A 29 12.90 2.80 4.62
N SER A 30 12.12 1.84 5.14
CA SER A 30 11.89 0.54 4.53
C SER A 30 10.45 0.46 4.06
N LEU A 31 10.24 0.21 2.78
CA LEU A 31 8.94 0.17 2.15
C LEU A 31 8.63 -1.28 1.76
N ILE A 32 7.50 -1.81 2.19
CA ILE A 32 7.08 -3.19 1.93
C ILE A 32 5.89 -3.13 1.00
N ALA A 33 6.00 -3.76 -0.20
CA ALA A 33 4.97 -3.75 -1.23
C ALA A 33 4.33 -2.35 -1.44
N PRO A 34 5.13 -1.28 -1.62
CA PRO A 34 4.66 0.09 -1.47
C PRO A 34 3.79 0.54 -2.64
N ALA A 35 2.67 1.19 -2.32
CA ALA A 35 1.91 1.97 -3.30
C ALA A 35 2.71 3.19 -3.80
N GLY A 36 2.19 3.87 -4.83
CA GLY A 36 2.70 5.18 -5.26
C GLY A 36 3.65 5.18 -6.45
N PHE A 37 4.04 4.03 -6.98
CA PHE A 37 4.91 3.90 -8.16
C PHE A 37 4.14 3.68 -9.48
N SER A 38 2.83 3.62 -9.45
CA SER A 38 1.97 3.36 -10.61
C SER A 38 1.14 4.59 -10.98
N LYS A 39 0.72 4.64 -12.25
CA LYS A 39 -0.27 5.66 -12.64
C LYS A 39 -1.63 5.31 -12.02
N THR A 40 -2.35 6.34 -11.59
CA THR A 40 -3.72 6.18 -11.08
C THR A 40 -4.60 5.51 -12.15
N PRO A 41 -5.22 4.36 -11.86
CA PRO A 41 -6.13 3.72 -12.80
C PRO A 41 -7.30 4.66 -13.17
N PRO A 42 -7.67 4.75 -14.46
CA PRO A 42 -8.78 5.61 -14.87
C PRO A 42 -10.11 5.29 -14.16
N SER A 43 -10.35 4.03 -13.86
CA SER A 43 -11.55 3.55 -13.15
C SER A 43 -11.67 4.10 -11.73
N MET A 44 -10.56 4.32 -11.05
CA MET A 44 -10.55 4.89 -9.69
C MET A 44 -10.68 6.42 -9.67
N ARG A 45 -10.51 7.07 -10.82
CA ARG A 45 -10.49 8.53 -10.90
C ARG A 45 -11.86 9.16 -11.20
N SER A 46 -12.88 8.36 -11.60
CA SER A 46 -14.09 8.98 -12.15
C SER A 46 -15.30 8.91 -11.21
N TRP A 47 -16.00 7.82 -11.15
CA TRP A 47 -17.32 7.79 -10.51
C TRP A 47 -17.32 7.22 -9.08
N THR A 48 -16.37 6.31 -8.78
CA THR A 48 -16.26 5.71 -7.44
C THR A 48 -15.85 6.72 -6.35
N THR A 49 -15.20 7.81 -6.77
CA THR A 49 -14.77 8.88 -5.85
C THR A 49 -15.68 10.10 -5.88
N MET A 50 -16.69 10.17 -6.78
CA MET A 50 -17.64 11.28 -6.82
C MET A 50 -18.46 11.36 -5.53
N PRO A 51 -18.71 12.57 -4.99
CA PRO A 51 -19.64 12.76 -3.88
C PRO A 51 -21.02 12.17 -4.21
N LEU A 52 -21.69 11.61 -3.22
CA LEU A 52 -22.99 10.94 -3.28
C LEU A 52 -22.98 9.60 -4.04
N ILE A 53 -22.53 9.55 -5.28
CA ILE A 53 -22.46 8.33 -6.09
C ILE A 53 -21.42 7.37 -5.51
N GLY A 54 -20.23 7.87 -5.24
CA GLY A 54 -19.17 7.09 -4.63
C GLY A 54 -19.54 6.64 -3.21
N ASP A 55 -20.16 7.51 -2.41
CA ASP A 55 -20.61 7.16 -1.06
C ASP A 55 -21.61 6.01 -1.08
N TRP A 56 -22.59 6.07 -2.00
CA TRP A 56 -23.56 4.99 -2.20
C TRP A 56 -22.87 3.70 -2.67
N PHE A 57 -22.00 3.81 -3.67
CA PHE A 57 -21.27 2.67 -4.22
C PHE A 57 -20.42 1.96 -3.16
N TRP A 58 -19.65 2.70 -2.38
CA TRP A 58 -18.82 2.14 -1.31
C TRP A 58 -19.67 1.48 -0.22
N ARG A 59 -20.81 2.07 0.16
CA ARG A 59 -21.75 1.45 1.11
C ARG A 59 -22.32 0.13 0.63
N VAL A 60 -22.66 0.03 -0.65
CA VAL A 60 -23.31 -1.17 -1.23
C VAL A 60 -22.31 -2.25 -1.57
N PHE A 61 -21.13 -1.86 -2.08
CA PHE A 61 -20.15 -2.80 -2.62
C PHE A 61 -18.90 -2.96 -1.77
N SER A 62 -18.78 -2.30 -0.63
CA SER A 62 -17.60 -2.37 0.23
C SER A 62 -17.20 -3.81 0.60
N HIS A 63 -18.17 -4.66 0.95
CA HIS A 63 -17.91 -6.06 1.25
C HIS A 63 -17.27 -6.84 0.09
N ARG A 64 -17.60 -6.49 -1.16
CA ARG A 64 -16.98 -7.07 -2.36
C ARG A 64 -15.63 -6.43 -2.68
N LEU A 65 -15.50 -5.12 -2.46
CA LEU A 65 -14.25 -4.38 -2.70
C LEU A 65 -13.14 -4.82 -1.76
N TYR A 66 -13.49 -5.24 -0.55
CA TYR A 66 -12.52 -5.73 0.45
C TYR A 66 -12.17 -7.21 0.27
N GLY A 67 -12.56 -7.83 -0.85
CA GLY A 67 -12.10 -9.17 -1.20
C GLY A 67 -12.72 -10.30 -0.38
N VAL A 68 -13.77 -10.04 0.39
CA VAL A 68 -14.46 -11.06 1.21
C VAL A 68 -15.02 -12.24 0.38
N GLY A 69 -14.78 -12.26 -0.92
CA GLY A 69 -15.14 -13.36 -1.82
C GLY A 69 -14.04 -13.76 -2.81
N ASN A 70 -12.90 -13.07 -2.84
CA ASN A 70 -11.84 -13.30 -3.83
C ASN A 70 -10.46 -13.56 -3.20
N MET A 71 -10.35 -13.71 -1.90
CA MET A 71 -9.09 -14.05 -1.23
C MET A 71 -8.77 -15.56 -1.32
N SER A 72 -9.39 -16.27 -2.23
CA SER A 72 -9.26 -17.73 -2.39
C SER A 72 -7.95 -18.20 -3.03
N GLU A 73 -6.96 -17.35 -3.18
CA GLU A 73 -5.63 -17.71 -3.72
C GLU A 73 -4.48 -17.44 -2.74
N THR A 74 -4.77 -17.16 -1.47
CA THR A 74 -3.70 -17.25 -0.47
C THR A 74 -3.35 -18.72 -0.31
N GLN A 75 -2.20 -19.10 -0.86
CA GLN A 75 -1.62 -20.42 -0.65
C GLN A 75 -1.62 -20.70 0.85
N HIS A 76 -2.11 -21.87 1.24
CA HIS A 76 -1.89 -22.40 2.58
C HIS A 76 -0.38 -22.39 2.83
N SER A 77 0.08 -21.40 3.57
CA SER A 77 1.45 -21.34 4.02
C SER A 77 1.57 -22.31 5.20
N ASP A 78 2.45 -23.28 5.10
CA ASP A 78 2.83 -24.13 6.24
C ASP A 78 3.67 -23.36 7.30
N ASP A 79 3.83 -22.05 7.11
CA ASP A 79 4.52 -21.19 8.07
C ASP A 79 3.64 -20.99 9.31
N PRO A 80 4.14 -21.40 10.50
CA PRO A 80 3.40 -21.26 11.77
C PRO A 80 3.12 -19.79 12.16
N LEU A 81 3.74 -18.82 11.50
CA LEU A 81 3.50 -17.38 11.70
C LEU A 81 2.46 -16.84 10.71
N SER A 82 2.05 -17.62 9.72
CA SER A 82 1.01 -17.22 8.76
C SER A 82 -0.37 -17.32 9.41
N ILE A 83 -1.13 -16.23 9.33
CA ILE A 83 -2.54 -16.22 9.74
C ILE A 83 -3.35 -16.86 8.61
N ASN A 84 -4.04 -17.95 8.92
CA ASN A 84 -4.92 -18.62 7.96
C ASN A 84 -6.12 -17.72 7.61
N GLU A 85 -6.64 -17.89 6.40
CA GLU A 85 -7.82 -17.13 5.91
C GLU A 85 -9.02 -17.27 6.86
N ASP A 86 -9.24 -18.47 7.40
CA ASP A 86 -10.32 -18.75 8.37
C ASP A 86 -10.18 -17.95 9.68
N GLU A 87 -8.97 -17.58 10.06
CA GLU A 87 -8.69 -16.75 11.22
C GLU A 87 -8.74 -15.26 10.88
N PHE A 88 -8.23 -14.88 9.70
CA PHE A 88 -8.17 -13.50 9.26
C PHE A 88 -9.55 -12.91 8.95
N LEU A 89 -10.39 -13.64 8.19
CA LEU A 89 -11.70 -13.15 7.76
C LEU A 89 -12.60 -12.71 8.93
N PRO A 90 -12.76 -13.47 10.03
CA PRO A 90 -13.55 -13.03 11.17
C PRO A 90 -12.99 -11.78 11.86
N LEU A 91 -11.66 -11.63 11.89
CA LEU A 91 -11.01 -10.44 12.46
C LEU A 91 -11.25 -9.22 11.57
N PHE A 92 -11.13 -9.37 10.27
CA PHE A 92 -11.38 -8.31 9.31
C PHE A 92 -12.85 -7.88 9.29
N GLN A 93 -13.79 -8.83 9.30
CA GLN A 93 -15.22 -8.54 9.35
C GLN A 93 -15.61 -7.70 10.57
N LYS A 94 -14.94 -7.89 11.71
CA LYS A 94 -15.14 -7.07 12.91
C LYS A 94 -14.78 -5.59 12.68
N GLN A 95 -13.86 -5.30 11.75
CA GLN A 95 -13.50 -3.90 11.43
C GLN A 95 -14.60 -3.20 10.62
N LEU A 96 -15.32 -3.95 9.77
CA LEU A 96 -16.37 -3.40 8.91
C LEU A 96 -17.58 -2.87 9.67
N VAL A 97 -17.78 -3.29 10.92
CA VAL A 97 -18.92 -2.84 11.76
C VAL A 97 -18.62 -1.52 12.47
N PHE A 98 -17.37 -1.06 12.51
CA PHE A 98 -17.06 0.22 13.12
C PHE A 98 -17.62 1.39 12.29
N THR A 99 -18.36 2.27 12.97
CA THR A 99 -18.86 3.51 12.37
C THR A 99 -17.70 4.34 11.84
N GLY A 100 -17.78 4.76 10.58
CA GLY A 100 -16.75 5.58 9.94
C GLY A 100 -15.64 4.79 9.23
N PHE A 101 -15.59 3.45 9.33
CA PHE A 101 -14.57 2.65 8.65
C PHE A 101 -14.60 2.86 7.12
N ASN A 102 -15.75 2.68 6.51
CA ASN A 102 -15.92 2.88 5.06
C ASN A 102 -15.72 4.34 4.64
N GLU A 103 -16.21 5.27 5.45
CA GLU A 103 -16.06 6.71 5.20
C GLU A 103 -14.60 7.15 5.26
N SER A 104 -13.82 6.62 6.20
CA SER A 104 -12.39 6.93 6.31
C SER A 104 -11.59 6.38 5.13
N LEU A 105 -11.88 5.17 4.69
CA LEU A 105 -11.23 4.58 3.51
C LEU A 105 -11.58 5.36 2.23
N LEU A 106 -12.85 5.69 2.03
CA LEU A 106 -13.28 6.49 0.89
C LEU A 106 -12.64 7.89 0.92
N SER A 107 -12.56 8.51 2.10
CA SER A 107 -11.87 9.79 2.29
C SER A 107 -10.38 9.67 1.92
N THR A 108 -9.74 8.58 2.31
CA THR A 108 -8.34 8.33 1.94
C THR A 108 -8.17 8.22 0.42
N VAL A 109 -8.99 7.43 -0.25
CA VAL A 109 -8.93 7.27 -1.72
C VAL A 109 -9.21 8.59 -2.46
N ARG A 110 -10.06 9.47 -1.90
CA ARG A 110 -10.40 10.77 -2.49
C ARG A 110 -9.29 11.82 -2.31
N ASN A 111 -8.67 11.84 -1.16
CA ASN A 111 -7.84 12.95 -0.71
C ASN A 111 -6.35 12.62 -0.64
N PHE A 112 -5.99 11.35 -0.65
CA PHE A 112 -4.61 10.91 -0.64
C PHE A 112 -4.25 10.23 -1.96
N ASN A 113 -3.22 10.73 -2.63
CA ASN A 113 -2.76 10.12 -3.87
C ASN A 113 -2.00 8.82 -3.57
N LEU A 114 -2.73 7.69 -3.59
CA LEU A 114 -2.19 6.37 -3.30
C LEU A 114 -1.38 5.78 -4.46
N PHE A 115 -1.71 6.17 -5.70
CA PHE A 115 -1.23 5.45 -6.88
C PHE A 115 0.03 6.06 -7.48
N ASP A 116 0.07 7.39 -7.57
CA ASP A 116 1.17 8.11 -8.21
C ASP A 116 1.75 9.20 -7.31
N VAL A 117 2.71 8.83 -6.50
CA VAL A 117 3.48 9.78 -5.68
C VAL A 117 4.95 9.82 -6.10
N ARG A 118 5.24 9.50 -7.37
CA ARG A 118 6.61 9.46 -7.89
C ARG A 118 7.36 10.78 -7.75
N GLU A 119 6.67 11.91 -7.83
CA GLU A 119 7.29 13.23 -7.61
C GLU A 119 7.80 13.37 -6.18
N MET A 120 7.00 12.96 -5.19
CA MET A 120 7.42 12.94 -3.79
C MET A 120 8.64 12.01 -3.60
N TYR A 121 8.61 10.81 -4.19
CA TYR A 121 9.75 9.89 -4.10
C TYR A 121 11.03 10.46 -4.77
N ARG A 122 10.91 11.19 -5.89
CA ARG A 122 12.05 11.91 -6.49
C ARG A 122 12.60 12.99 -5.56
N SER A 123 11.70 13.75 -4.90
CA SER A 123 12.10 14.73 -3.90
C SER A 123 12.81 14.07 -2.72
N LEU A 124 12.26 12.96 -2.23
CA LEU A 124 12.88 12.18 -1.13
C LEU A 124 14.27 11.65 -1.50
N ASN A 125 14.50 11.19 -2.72
CA ASN A 125 15.82 10.73 -3.17
C ASN A 125 16.89 11.83 -3.03
N ASN A 126 16.52 13.09 -3.23
CA ASN A 126 17.43 14.22 -3.08
C ASN A 126 17.74 14.57 -1.61
N LYS A 127 17.05 13.95 -0.66
CA LYS A 127 17.28 14.16 0.79
C LYS A 127 18.32 13.24 1.39
N ASN A 128 18.89 12.32 0.59
CA ASN A 128 19.92 11.35 1.02
C ASN A 128 19.45 10.45 2.20
N VAL A 129 18.17 10.21 2.36
CA VAL A 129 17.63 9.22 3.31
C VAL A 129 17.85 7.83 2.72
N PRO A 130 18.48 6.88 3.43
CA PRO A 130 18.59 5.50 2.94
C PRO A 130 17.23 4.86 2.77
N ILE A 131 16.96 4.34 1.55
CA ILE A 131 15.67 3.71 1.21
C ILE A 131 15.91 2.25 0.84
N SER A 132 15.09 1.37 1.37
CA SER A 132 14.95 -0.02 0.94
C SER A 132 13.52 -0.36 0.59
N VAL A 133 13.35 -1.26 -0.38
CA VAL A 133 12.04 -1.78 -0.78
C VAL A 133 12.09 -3.30 -0.74
N ILE A 134 11.04 -3.91 -0.20
CA ILE A 134 10.80 -5.35 -0.24
C ILE A 134 9.52 -5.55 -1.07
N TRP A 135 9.56 -6.46 -2.07
CA TRP A 135 8.42 -6.62 -2.98
C TRP A 135 8.32 -8.04 -3.52
N GLY A 136 7.09 -8.57 -3.54
CA GLY A 136 6.77 -9.87 -4.09
C GLY A 136 6.56 -9.82 -5.61
N THR A 137 7.05 -10.84 -6.34
CA THR A 137 6.93 -10.88 -7.81
C THR A 137 5.51 -11.18 -8.30
N LEU A 138 4.68 -11.81 -7.46
CA LEU A 138 3.28 -12.13 -7.74
C LEU A 138 2.30 -11.18 -7.02
N ASP A 139 2.75 -9.99 -6.61
CA ASP A 139 1.87 -9.01 -5.97
C ASP A 139 0.78 -8.54 -6.95
N GLY A 140 -0.44 -9.01 -6.70
CA GLY A 140 -1.63 -8.69 -7.49
C GLY A 140 -2.32 -7.38 -7.08
N VAL A 141 -1.97 -6.81 -5.93
CA VAL A 141 -2.56 -5.57 -5.38
C VAL A 141 -1.74 -4.36 -5.79
N VAL A 142 -0.44 -4.41 -5.52
CA VAL A 142 0.53 -3.39 -5.94
C VAL A 142 1.55 -4.04 -6.86
N PRO A 143 1.36 -3.97 -8.18
CA PRO A 143 2.13 -4.75 -9.13
C PRO A 143 3.65 -4.54 -9.01
N TYR A 144 4.40 -5.64 -9.03
CA TYR A 144 5.86 -5.66 -8.95
C TYR A 144 6.55 -4.81 -10.04
N SER A 145 5.86 -4.52 -11.15
CA SER A 145 6.36 -3.60 -12.19
C SER A 145 6.71 -2.20 -11.65
N GLY A 146 6.16 -1.80 -10.50
CA GLY A 146 6.55 -0.59 -9.78
C GLY A 146 8.01 -0.57 -9.33
N SER A 147 8.65 -1.75 -9.21
CA SER A 147 10.06 -1.88 -8.85
C SER A 147 11.01 -1.27 -9.90
N GLU A 148 10.60 -1.23 -11.17
CA GLU A 148 11.37 -0.56 -12.23
C GLU A 148 11.40 0.96 -12.01
N GLU A 149 10.26 1.54 -11.64
CA GLU A 149 10.19 2.97 -11.31
C GLU A 149 10.93 3.28 -10.02
N PHE A 150 10.87 2.38 -9.02
CA PHE A 150 11.69 2.49 -7.83
C PHE A 150 13.18 2.59 -8.17
N LYS A 151 13.70 1.66 -8.98
CA LYS A 151 15.12 1.66 -9.39
C LYS A 151 15.53 2.93 -10.15
N LYS A 152 14.63 3.47 -10.98
CA LYS A 152 14.87 4.75 -11.68
C LYS A 152 14.94 5.94 -10.73
N ILE A 153 14.06 5.96 -9.72
CA ILE A 153 13.96 7.06 -8.76
C ILE A 153 15.08 6.97 -7.72
N PHE A 154 15.35 5.78 -7.22
CA PHE A 154 16.35 5.51 -6.18
C PHE A 154 17.45 4.59 -6.72
N PRO A 155 18.39 5.09 -7.53
CA PRO A 155 19.44 4.25 -8.12
C PRO A 155 20.35 3.59 -7.07
N ASN A 156 20.51 4.21 -5.90
CA ASN A 156 21.24 3.68 -4.74
C ASN A 156 20.33 2.98 -3.72
N GLY A 157 19.02 2.91 -3.97
CA GLY A 157 18.05 2.24 -3.12
C GLY A 157 18.20 0.72 -3.19
N ARG A 158 18.00 0.05 -2.05
CA ARG A 158 18.06 -1.41 -1.99
C ARG A 158 16.69 -2.00 -2.35
N LEU A 159 16.62 -2.79 -3.42
CA LEU A 159 15.46 -3.61 -3.74
C LEU A 159 15.71 -5.05 -3.28
N ILE A 160 14.80 -5.59 -2.49
CA ILE A 160 14.76 -6.99 -2.07
C ILE A 160 13.51 -7.59 -2.73
N THR A 161 13.72 -8.55 -3.61
CA THR A 161 12.65 -9.26 -4.31
C THR A 161 12.35 -10.56 -3.59
N ILE A 162 11.08 -10.84 -3.36
CA ILE A 162 10.61 -12.13 -2.86
C ILE A 162 9.98 -12.85 -4.05
N GLU A 163 10.65 -13.89 -4.52
CA GLU A 163 10.15 -14.71 -5.63
C GLU A 163 8.85 -15.41 -5.20
N GLU A 164 7.87 -15.42 -6.11
CA GLU A 164 6.52 -15.95 -5.87
C GLU A 164 5.77 -15.28 -4.70
N GLY A 165 6.35 -14.25 -4.08
CA GLY A 165 5.69 -13.49 -3.03
C GLY A 165 4.47 -12.71 -3.57
N THR A 166 3.37 -12.78 -2.86
CA THR A 166 2.14 -12.01 -3.12
C THR A 166 2.19 -10.65 -2.43
N HIS A 167 1.04 -9.98 -2.27
CA HIS A 167 0.97 -8.73 -1.48
C HIS A 167 1.21 -8.98 0.01
N ASP A 168 0.83 -10.15 0.50
CA ASP A 168 0.88 -10.55 1.92
C ASP A 168 2.26 -11.14 2.28
N ILE A 169 3.29 -10.34 2.10
CA ILE A 169 4.69 -10.69 2.41
C ILE A 169 5.15 -10.18 3.78
N THR A 170 4.22 -9.81 4.64
CA THR A 170 4.49 -9.31 6.01
C THR A 170 4.15 -10.32 7.07
#